data_96dc61477461d1be9ecd69a9abf6b608
#
_entry.id   96dc61477461d1be9ecd69a9abf6b608
#
_cell.length_a   1.000
_cell.length_b   1.000
_cell.length_c   1.000
_cell.angle_alpha   90.00
_cell.angle_beta   90.00
_cell.angle_gamma   90.00
#
_symmetry.space_group_name_H-M   'P 1'
#
loop_
_entity.id
_entity.type
_entity.pdbx_description
1 polymer ?
#
loop_
_entity_poly.entity_id
_entity_poly.type
_entity_poly.pdbx_seq_one_letter_code
_entity_poly.pdbx_strand_id
1 'polypeptide(L)'
;AKDKNEIVFTKGATEAINLVANTFGQKFLKEGDEILITELEHHSNYVPWHFLRESKRAIIKFAPINEDGDILIDELKKLITSKTKIIAITHLSNVTGTIVPIKEIVEIAHKKNIPVMVDGCQSVPHIKVDVADLDCDFYAFSGHKVYGPTGVGILYAKKNG
;
A
#
# COMPACT_ATOMS: atom_id res chain seq x y z
N ALA A 1 8.25 12.12 -6.98
CA ALA A 1 7.05 12.66 -7.65
C ALA A 1 7.45 13.50 -8.85
N LYS A 2 6.69 13.44 -9.90
CA LYS A 2 6.92 14.24 -11.13
C LYS A 2 6.17 15.59 -11.08
N ASP A 3 5.10 15.66 -10.31
CA ASP A 3 4.24 16.83 -10.15
C ASP A 3 3.99 17.09 -8.65
N LYS A 4 4.02 18.36 -8.24
CA LYS A 4 3.68 18.76 -6.85
C LYS A 4 2.26 18.37 -6.44
N ASN A 5 1.35 18.26 -7.40
CA ASN A 5 -0.03 17.86 -7.16
C ASN A 5 -0.18 16.36 -6.83
N GLU A 6 0.89 15.59 -6.96
CA GLU A 6 0.94 14.19 -6.51
C GLU A 6 1.23 14.04 -5.01
N ILE A 7 1.51 15.15 -4.30
CA ILE A 7 1.86 15.14 -2.88
C ILE A 7 0.74 15.75 -2.06
N VAL A 8 0.27 14.99 -1.07
CA VAL A 8 -0.74 15.42 -0.10
C VAL A 8 -0.14 15.33 1.30
N PHE A 9 -0.23 16.42 2.06
CA PHE A 9 0.15 16.45 3.46
C PHE A 9 -1.02 15.99 4.33
N THR A 10 -0.73 15.13 5.30
CA THR A 10 -1.69 14.57 6.25
C THR A 10 -1.14 14.70 7.68
N LYS A 11 -1.94 14.33 8.68
CA LYS A 11 -1.52 14.32 10.09
C LYS A 11 -0.58 13.15 10.44
N GLY A 12 -0.43 12.18 9.55
CA GLY A 12 0.43 11.01 9.71
C GLY A 12 0.15 9.96 8.64
N ALA A 13 0.96 8.91 8.60
CA ALA A 13 0.79 7.84 7.63
C ALA A 13 -0.57 7.12 7.78
N THR A 14 -1.06 6.97 9.00
CA THR A 14 -2.38 6.36 9.25
C THR A 14 -3.49 7.17 8.56
N GLU A 15 -3.47 8.51 8.67
CA GLU A 15 -4.42 9.36 7.95
C GLU A 15 -4.25 9.26 6.44
N ALA A 16 -3.00 9.17 5.94
CA ALA A 16 -2.72 9.00 4.52
C ALA A 16 -3.33 7.69 3.98
N ILE A 17 -3.15 6.59 4.70
CA ILE A 17 -3.72 5.29 4.32
C ILE A 17 -5.25 5.31 4.40
N ASN A 18 -5.80 5.91 5.48
CA ASN A 18 -7.24 6.11 5.60
C ASN A 18 -7.83 6.95 4.46
N LEU A 19 -7.11 7.98 4.02
CA LEU A 19 -7.54 8.81 2.92
C LEU A 19 -7.67 8.00 1.62
N VAL A 20 -6.69 7.16 1.31
CA VAL A 20 -6.75 6.25 0.15
C VAL A 20 -7.89 5.27 0.29
N ALA A 21 -8.01 4.61 1.44
CA ALA A 21 -9.06 3.64 1.68
C ALA A 21 -10.46 4.27 1.55
N ASN A 22 -10.67 5.44 2.13
CA ASN A 22 -11.96 6.13 2.08
C ASN A 22 -12.29 6.65 0.68
N THR A 23 -11.35 7.31 0.01
CA THR A 23 -11.61 7.89 -1.32
C THR A 23 -11.69 6.82 -2.40
N PHE A 24 -10.66 6.00 -2.52
CA PHE A 24 -10.61 4.92 -3.51
C PHE A 24 -11.65 3.85 -3.22
N GLY A 25 -11.71 3.37 -1.96
CA GLY A 25 -12.61 2.31 -1.56
C GLY A 25 -14.08 2.69 -1.75
N GLN A 26 -14.48 3.88 -1.31
CA GLN A 26 -15.88 4.34 -1.47
C GLN A 26 -16.27 4.51 -2.94
N LYS A 27 -15.33 4.94 -3.79
CA LYS A 27 -15.60 5.20 -5.20
C LYS A 27 -15.57 3.93 -6.07
N PHE A 28 -14.67 3.02 -5.81
CA PHE A 28 -14.36 1.92 -6.74
C PHE A 28 -14.70 0.52 -6.21
N LEU A 29 -14.80 0.33 -4.88
CA LEU A 29 -15.11 -0.98 -4.31
C LEU A 29 -16.62 -1.24 -4.25
N LYS A 30 -16.98 -2.46 -4.63
CA LYS A 30 -18.35 -3.02 -4.56
C LYS A 30 -18.33 -4.30 -3.76
N GLU A 31 -19.51 -4.80 -3.42
CA GLU A 31 -19.65 -6.10 -2.76
C GLU A 31 -18.96 -7.21 -3.55
N GLY A 32 -18.16 -8.01 -2.86
CA GLY A 32 -17.40 -9.12 -3.42
C GLY A 32 -16.06 -8.71 -4.08
N ASP A 33 -15.77 -7.42 -4.19
CA ASP A 33 -14.45 -6.96 -4.64
C ASP A 33 -13.37 -7.32 -3.62
N GLU A 34 -12.16 -7.55 -4.09
CA GLU A 34 -11.07 -8.07 -3.30
C GLU A 34 -9.97 -7.03 -3.09
N ILE A 35 -9.48 -6.98 -1.85
CA ILE A 35 -8.33 -6.20 -1.42
C ILE A 35 -7.23 -7.20 -1.06
N LEU A 36 -6.10 -7.14 -1.73
CA LEU A 36 -4.98 -8.03 -1.48
C LEU A 36 -3.93 -7.30 -0.64
N ILE A 37 -3.66 -7.83 0.54
CA ILE A 37 -2.61 -7.35 1.44
C ILE A 37 -1.64 -8.48 1.76
N THR A 38 -0.55 -8.21 2.48
CA THR A 38 0.39 -9.26 2.91
C THR A 38 0.29 -9.50 4.40
N GLU A 39 0.77 -10.65 4.86
CA GLU A 39 0.87 -10.96 6.29
C GLU A 39 1.89 -10.09 7.04
N LEU A 40 2.72 -9.31 6.30
CA LEU A 40 3.68 -8.36 6.87
C LEU A 40 3.07 -7.03 7.30
N GLU A 41 1.78 -6.79 7.02
CA GLU A 41 1.19 -5.47 7.18
C GLU A 41 1.13 -5.01 8.64
N HIS A 42 1.49 -3.74 8.86
CA HIS A 42 1.27 -3.06 10.12
C HIS A 42 -0.23 -2.78 10.31
N HIS A 43 -0.68 -2.69 11.56
CA HIS A 43 -2.07 -2.43 11.92
C HIS A 43 -2.67 -1.21 11.19
N SER A 44 -1.91 -0.15 11.01
CA SER A 44 -2.35 1.06 10.29
C SER A 44 -2.66 0.84 8.81
N ASN A 45 -2.06 -0.16 8.17
CA ASN A 45 -2.36 -0.54 6.78
C ASN A 45 -3.42 -1.65 6.68
N TYR A 46 -3.82 -2.25 7.79
CA TYR A 46 -4.87 -3.28 7.80
C TYR A 46 -6.25 -2.72 8.18
N VAL A 47 -6.31 -1.93 9.24
CA VAL A 47 -7.58 -1.45 9.82
C VAL A 47 -8.44 -0.65 8.83
N PRO A 48 -7.91 0.27 8.01
CA PRO A 48 -8.72 1.00 7.04
C PRO A 48 -9.43 0.08 6.03
N TRP A 49 -8.74 -0.98 5.60
CA TRP A 49 -9.29 -1.98 4.67
C TRP A 49 -10.32 -2.89 5.34
N HIS A 50 -10.12 -3.19 6.63
CA HIS A 50 -11.10 -3.92 7.44
C HIS A 50 -12.43 -3.17 7.52
N PHE A 51 -12.42 -1.85 7.69
CA PHE A 51 -13.64 -1.05 7.65
C PHE A 51 -14.36 -1.13 6.30
N LEU A 52 -13.63 -1.15 5.20
CA LEU A 52 -14.21 -1.35 3.86
C LEU A 52 -14.80 -2.74 3.69
N ARG A 53 -14.18 -3.77 4.27
CA ARG A 53 -14.73 -5.12 4.30
C ARG A 53 -16.11 -5.12 4.95
N GLU A 54 -16.26 -4.44 6.08
CA GLU A 54 -17.53 -4.36 6.80
C GLU A 54 -18.57 -3.49 6.07
N SER A 55 -18.17 -2.30 5.61
CA SER A 55 -19.09 -1.32 5.01
C SER A 55 -19.48 -1.62 3.57
N LYS A 56 -18.58 -2.17 2.78
CA LYS A 56 -18.74 -2.47 1.34
C LYS A 56 -18.91 -3.95 1.04
N ARG A 57 -18.82 -4.83 2.05
CA ARG A 57 -18.76 -6.28 1.90
C ARG A 57 -17.66 -6.73 0.92
N ALA A 58 -16.52 -6.02 0.97
CA ALA A 58 -15.31 -6.39 0.26
C ALA A 58 -14.63 -7.58 0.96
N ILE A 59 -13.80 -8.29 0.22
CA ILE A 59 -13.06 -9.44 0.71
C ILE A 59 -11.59 -9.05 0.86
N ILE A 60 -11.01 -9.28 2.03
CA ILE A 60 -9.57 -9.11 2.25
C ILE A 60 -8.89 -10.47 2.09
N LYS A 61 -7.88 -10.51 1.22
CA LYS A 61 -7.01 -11.66 1.02
C LYS A 61 -5.60 -11.34 1.52
N PHE A 62 -4.95 -12.31 2.13
CA PHE A 62 -3.60 -12.19 2.68
C PHE A 62 -2.62 -12.99 1.83
N ALA A 63 -1.63 -12.33 1.23
CA ALA A 63 -0.53 -13.00 0.57
C ALA A 63 0.44 -13.55 1.63
N PRO A 64 0.77 -14.85 1.58
CA PRO A 64 1.59 -15.49 2.60
C PRO A 64 3.06 -15.10 2.48
N ILE A 65 3.77 -15.25 3.60
CA ILE A 65 5.22 -15.10 3.70
C ILE A 65 5.83 -16.46 4.07
N ASN A 66 7.13 -16.61 3.77
CA ASN A 66 7.89 -17.78 4.23
C ASN A 66 8.40 -17.58 5.68
N GLU A 67 9.13 -18.56 6.20
CA GLU A 67 9.71 -18.53 7.55
C GLU A 67 10.73 -17.38 7.73
N ASP A 68 11.36 -16.92 6.65
CA ASP A 68 12.31 -15.79 6.64
C ASP A 68 11.60 -14.43 6.55
N GLY A 69 10.30 -14.39 6.38
CA GLY A 69 9.51 -13.18 6.25
C GLY A 69 9.44 -12.62 4.83
N ASP A 70 9.84 -13.39 3.83
CA ASP A 70 9.75 -12.98 2.42
C ASP A 70 8.37 -13.30 1.85
N ILE A 71 7.86 -12.39 1.01
CA ILE A 71 6.60 -12.62 0.30
C ILE A 71 6.79 -13.72 -0.75
N LEU A 72 5.88 -14.68 -0.74
CA LEU A 72 5.81 -15.73 -1.75
C LEU A 72 5.13 -15.18 -3.00
N ILE A 73 5.92 -14.66 -3.94
CA ILE A 73 5.42 -13.98 -5.15
C ILE A 73 4.48 -14.86 -5.97
N ASP A 74 4.79 -16.14 -6.15
CA ASP A 74 3.93 -17.05 -6.90
C ASP A 74 2.57 -17.27 -6.21
N GLU A 75 2.55 -17.32 -4.88
CA GLU A 75 1.31 -17.40 -4.12
C GLU A 75 0.51 -16.10 -4.19
N LEU A 76 1.19 -14.94 -4.15
CA LEU A 76 0.57 -13.64 -4.38
C LEU A 76 -0.12 -13.59 -5.76
N LYS A 77 0.54 -14.05 -6.80
CA LYS A 77 -0.04 -14.10 -8.16
C LYS A 77 -1.29 -14.95 -8.22
N LYS A 78 -1.33 -16.08 -7.52
CA LYS A 78 -2.49 -16.99 -7.49
C LYS A 78 -3.69 -16.35 -6.80
N LEU A 79 -3.47 -15.42 -5.86
CA LEU A 79 -4.54 -14.73 -5.14
C LEU A 79 -5.19 -13.62 -5.97
N ILE A 80 -4.54 -13.13 -7.01
CA ILE A 80 -5.08 -12.10 -7.89
C ILE A 80 -6.16 -12.69 -8.80
N THR A 81 -7.34 -12.08 -8.76
CA THR A 81 -8.49 -12.45 -9.58
C THR A 81 -9.03 -11.23 -10.35
N SER A 82 -10.06 -11.44 -11.18
CA SER A 82 -10.77 -10.34 -11.84
C SER A 82 -11.46 -9.39 -10.85
N LYS A 83 -11.65 -9.80 -9.61
CA LYS A 83 -12.26 -9.00 -8.54
C LYS A 83 -11.26 -8.24 -7.68
N THR A 84 -9.97 -8.48 -7.82
CA THR A 84 -8.92 -7.74 -7.11
C THR A 84 -8.89 -6.30 -7.59
N LYS A 85 -9.15 -5.34 -6.70
CA LYS A 85 -9.26 -3.91 -7.04
C LYS A 85 -8.09 -3.09 -6.56
N ILE A 86 -7.37 -3.54 -5.54
CA ILE A 86 -6.18 -2.86 -5.01
C ILE A 86 -5.28 -3.87 -4.30
N ILE A 87 -3.98 -3.62 -4.37
CA ILE A 87 -2.97 -4.29 -3.57
C ILE A 87 -2.37 -3.26 -2.62
N ALA A 88 -2.42 -3.54 -1.31
CA ALA A 88 -1.86 -2.68 -0.27
C ALA A 88 -0.77 -3.43 0.48
N ILE A 89 0.46 -2.96 0.39
CA ILE A 89 1.64 -3.66 0.91
C ILE A 89 2.64 -2.73 1.60
N THR A 90 3.38 -3.26 2.57
CA THR A 90 4.52 -2.58 3.17
C THR A 90 5.77 -2.69 2.27
N HIS A 91 6.62 -1.65 2.30
CA HIS A 91 7.90 -1.66 1.59
C HIS A 91 9.00 -2.36 2.39
N LEU A 92 9.03 -2.10 3.70
CA LEU A 92 9.98 -2.70 4.65
C LEU A 92 9.22 -3.11 5.90
N SER A 93 9.27 -4.39 6.25
CA SER A 93 8.69 -4.87 7.50
C SER A 93 9.50 -4.40 8.71
N ASN A 94 8.84 -3.82 9.71
CA ASN A 94 9.47 -3.45 10.98
C ASN A 94 9.67 -4.66 11.91
N VAL A 95 9.06 -5.79 11.61
CA VAL A 95 9.18 -7.03 12.40
C VAL A 95 10.34 -7.89 11.90
N THR A 96 10.40 -8.11 10.59
CA THR A 96 11.41 -9.02 9.98
C THR A 96 12.61 -8.30 9.37
N GLY A 97 12.51 -6.97 9.16
CA GLY A 97 13.52 -6.21 8.42
C GLY A 97 13.56 -6.52 6.91
N THR A 98 12.61 -7.28 6.42
CA THR A 98 12.55 -7.70 5.01
C THR A 98 12.21 -6.53 4.10
N ILE A 99 13.01 -6.32 3.05
CA ILE A 99 12.70 -5.40 1.95
C ILE A 99 11.80 -6.12 0.95
N VAL A 100 10.60 -5.59 0.77
CA VAL A 100 9.62 -6.17 -0.16
C VAL A 100 9.93 -5.74 -1.60
N PRO A 101 9.88 -6.65 -2.58
CA PRO A 101 10.16 -6.34 -3.99
C PRO A 101 8.97 -5.60 -4.64
N ILE A 102 8.80 -4.33 -4.26
CA ILE A 102 7.65 -3.50 -4.66
C ILE A 102 7.55 -3.37 -6.17
N LYS A 103 8.67 -3.09 -6.86
CA LYS A 103 8.67 -2.89 -8.31
C LYS A 103 8.15 -4.12 -9.06
N GLU A 104 8.57 -5.31 -8.66
CA GLU A 104 8.08 -6.56 -9.24
C GLU A 104 6.58 -6.75 -9.01
N ILE A 105 6.10 -6.47 -7.79
CA ILE A 105 4.68 -6.58 -7.45
C ILE A 105 3.86 -5.55 -8.21
N VAL A 106 4.35 -4.32 -8.36
CA VAL A 106 3.70 -3.28 -9.16
C VAL A 106 3.58 -3.70 -10.63
N GLU A 107 4.63 -4.28 -11.20
CA GLU A 107 4.60 -4.78 -12.59
C GLU A 107 3.55 -5.88 -12.77
N ILE A 108 3.45 -6.81 -11.83
CA ILE A 108 2.44 -7.87 -11.82
C ILE A 108 1.02 -7.27 -11.75
N ALA A 109 0.80 -6.32 -10.84
CA ALA A 109 -0.48 -5.68 -10.62
C ALA A 109 -0.92 -4.84 -11.82
N HIS A 110 -0.02 -4.03 -12.38
CA HIS A 110 -0.31 -3.13 -13.50
C HIS A 110 -0.63 -3.87 -14.79
N LYS A 111 -0.08 -5.06 -15.02
CA LYS A 111 -0.48 -5.92 -16.14
C LYS A 111 -1.96 -6.30 -16.09
N LYS A 112 -2.57 -6.24 -14.93
CA LYS A 112 -4.00 -6.52 -14.69
C LYS A 112 -4.80 -5.26 -14.33
N ASN A 113 -4.23 -4.08 -14.53
CA ASN A 113 -4.82 -2.77 -14.21
C ASN A 113 -5.21 -2.62 -12.73
N ILE A 114 -4.42 -3.19 -11.83
CA ILE A 114 -4.64 -3.12 -10.38
C ILE A 114 -3.70 -2.09 -9.78
N PRO A 115 -4.21 -1.05 -9.09
CA PRO A 115 -3.38 -0.07 -8.40
C PRO A 115 -2.71 -0.68 -7.16
N VAL A 116 -1.54 -0.14 -6.82
CA VAL A 116 -0.74 -0.57 -5.66
C VAL A 116 -0.55 0.59 -4.69
N MET A 117 -0.95 0.38 -3.45
CA MET A 117 -0.69 1.25 -2.31
C MET A 117 0.47 0.70 -1.50
N VAL A 118 1.47 1.53 -1.24
CA VAL A 118 2.67 1.14 -0.47
C VAL A 118 2.74 1.90 0.85
N ASP A 119 2.86 1.17 1.95
CA ASP A 119 3.22 1.72 3.26
C ASP A 119 4.74 1.81 3.38
N GLY A 120 5.26 3.02 3.34
CA GLY A 120 6.69 3.33 3.43
C GLY A 120 7.16 3.79 4.79
N CYS A 121 6.38 3.61 5.84
CA CYS A 121 6.71 4.14 7.18
C CYS A 121 8.06 3.65 7.72
N GLN A 122 8.47 2.44 7.41
CA GLN A 122 9.75 1.87 7.83
C GLN A 122 10.86 2.03 6.78
N SER A 123 10.51 2.16 5.49
CA SER A 123 11.50 2.19 4.41
C SER A 123 12.14 3.55 4.23
N VAL A 124 11.37 4.64 4.30
CA VAL A 124 11.87 6.00 4.02
C VAL A 124 13.05 6.41 4.88
N PRO A 125 13.13 6.10 6.20
CA PRO A 125 14.30 6.40 7.02
C PRO A 125 15.54 5.54 6.73
N HIS A 126 15.39 4.39 6.09
CA HIS A 126 16.41 3.36 6.01
C HIS A 126 16.93 3.07 4.60
N ILE A 127 16.12 3.31 3.57
CA ILE A 127 16.48 3.05 2.18
C ILE A 127 16.10 4.23 1.29
N LYS A 128 16.84 4.39 0.19
CA LYS A 128 16.48 5.37 -0.83
C LYS A 128 15.20 4.95 -1.54
N VAL A 129 14.19 5.81 -1.52
CA VAL A 129 12.90 5.58 -2.18
C VAL A 129 12.73 6.52 -3.35
N ASP A 130 12.46 5.96 -4.53
CA ASP A 130 12.07 6.69 -5.73
C ASP A 130 10.71 6.16 -6.21
N VAL A 131 9.65 6.90 -5.91
CA VAL A 131 8.27 6.51 -6.26
C VAL A 131 8.04 6.47 -7.78
N ALA A 132 8.80 7.24 -8.55
CA ALA A 132 8.72 7.20 -10.01
C ALA A 132 9.32 5.90 -10.56
N ASP A 133 10.42 5.43 -9.98
CA ASP A 133 11.03 4.15 -10.36
C ASP A 133 10.19 2.95 -9.90
N LEU A 134 9.63 3.02 -8.69
CA LEU A 134 8.73 1.98 -8.18
C LEU A 134 7.43 1.88 -8.98
N ASP A 135 7.01 2.99 -9.56
CA ASP A 135 5.77 3.12 -10.35
C ASP A 135 4.49 2.76 -9.58
N CYS A 136 4.53 2.78 -8.25
CA CYS A 136 3.35 2.56 -7.41
C CYS A 136 2.34 3.70 -7.56
N ASP A 137 1.08 3.41 -7.29
CA ASP A 137 -0.01 4.40 -7.43
C ASP A 137 -0.14 5.29 -6.20
N PHE A 138 0.12 4.73 -5.01
CA PHE A 138 0.11 5.44 -3.74
C PHE A 138 1.30 5.03 -2.88
N TYR A 139 1.87 6.01 -2.18
CA TYR A 139 2.96 5.77 -1.22
C TYR A 139 2.77 6.66 0.01
N ALA A 140 2.67 6.07 1.19
CA ALA A 140 2.44 6.80 2.45
C ALA A 140 3.59 6.62 3.43
N PHE A 141 3.95 7.70 4.12
CA PHE A 141 4.91 7.65 5.24
C PHE A 141 4.67 8.78 6.24
N SER A 142 5.24 8.66 7.44
CA SER A 142 5.18 9.67 8.50
C SER A 142 6.43 10.54 8.53
N GLY A 143 6.25 11.85 8.68
CA GLY A 143 7.35 12.82 8.70
C GLY A 143 8.28 12.69 9.89
N HIS A 144 7.79 12.28 11.07
CA HIS A 144 8.64 12.11 12.27
C HIS A 144 9.71 11.01 12.10
N LYS A 145 9.49 10.04 11.22
CA LYS A 145 10.45 8.97 10.90
C LYS A 145 11.54 9.40 9.90
N VAL A 146 11.41 10.61 9.34
CA VAL A 146 12.38 11.24 8.42
C VAL A 146 12.84 12.60 8.94
N TYR A 147 12.97 12.73 10.27
CA TYR A 147 13.40 13.97 10.96
C TYR A 147 12.48 15.17 10.73
N GLY A 148 11.24 14.93 10.27
CA GLY A 148 10.22 15.96 10.12
C GLY A 148 9.46 16.26 11.40
N PRO A 149 8.57 17.28 11.41
CA PRO A 149 7.73 17.60 12.57
C PRO A 149 6.83 16.43 12.96
N THR A 150 6.60 16.26 14.26
CA THR A 150 5.64 15.28 14.79
C THR A 150 4.23 15.60 14.26
N GLY A 151 3.49 14.59 13.85
CA GLY A 151 2.12 14.73 13.35
C GLY A 151 2.01 15.14 11.88
N VAL A 152 3.10 15.08 11.11
CA VAL A 152 3.06 15.26 9.65
C VAL A 152 3.19 13.91 8.97
N GLY A 153 2.28 13.62 8.06
CA GLY A 153 2.36 12.50 7.13
C GLY A 153 2.38 12.99 5.69
N ILE A 154 2.85 12.15 4.80
CA ILE A 154 2.90 12.42 3.37
C ILE A 154 2.27 11.26 2.62
N LEU A 155 1.37 11.61 1.71
CA LEU A 155 0.81 10.71 0.72
C LEU A 155 1.28 11.15 -0.66
N TYR A 156 1.98 10.26 -1.35
CA TYR A 156 2.15 10.33 -2.79
C TYR A 156 0.98 9.63 -3.47
N ALA A 157 0.32 10.30 -4.39
CA ALA A 157 -0.73 9.75 -5.23
C ALA A 157 -0.38 10.04 -6.69
N LYS A 158 -0.11 9.00 -7.46
CA LYS A 158 0.27 9.10 -8.88
C LYS A 158 -0.86 9.75 -9.67
N LYS A 159 -0.53 10.79 -10.41
CA LYS A 159 -1.45 11.41 -11.34
C LYS A 159 -1.58 10.54 -12.57
N ASN A 160 -2.77 10.05 -12.82
CA ASN A 160 -3.07 9.38 -14.08
C ASN A 160 -3.01 10.42 -15.21
N GLY A 161 -2.17 10.16 -16.22
CA GLY A 161 -2.04 11.00 -17.40
C GLY A 161 -3.30 10.96 -18.26
#